data_61fd7824c6d2e862d9a25b8767f68f77
#
_entry.id   61fd7824c6d2e862d9a25b8767f68f77
#
_cell.length_a   1.000
_cell.length_b   1.000
_cell.length_c   1.000
_cell.angle_alpha   90.00
_cell.angle_beta   90.00
_cell.angle_gamma   90.00
#
_symmetry.space_group_name_H-M   'P 1'
#
loop_
_entity.id
_entity.type
_entity.pdbx_description
1 polymer ?
#
loop_
_entity_poly.entity_id
_entity_poly.type
_entity_poly.pdbx_seq_one_letter_code
_entity_poly.pdbx_strand_id
1 'polypeptide(L)'
;MICRVWHGWTTLENADAYERLLESEVFTGIANRRIEGYRGIQLLRRAHDSEVEFVTMMWFTSLEAVRAFAGDDYTRAVVPPKAQSLLARYDQRSAHYDVREDQR
;
A
#
# COMPACT_ATOMS: atom_id res chain seq x y z
N MET A 1 12.32 11.96 3.92
CA MET A 1 11.23 10.97 4.13
C MET A 1 10.28 11.02 2.95
N ILE A 2 9.97 9.88 2.40
CA ILE A 2 9.07 9.73 1.25
C ILE A 2 7.84 8.96 1.69
N CYS A 3 6.66 9.44 1.28
CA CYS A 3 5.40 8.75 1.45
C CYS A 3 4.95 8.19 0.10
N ARG A 4 4.80 6.87 0.03
CA ARG A 4 4.27 6.16 -1.14
C ARG A 4 2.78 5.94 -0.92
N VAL A 5 1.94 6.47 -1.83
CA VAL A 5 0.48 6.41 -1.71
C VAL A 5 -0.08 5.59 -2.86
N TRP A 6 -0.98 4.67 -2.53
CA TRP A 6 -1.63 3.80 -3.50
C TRP A 6 -3.10 3.59 -3.13
N HIS A 7 -3.96 3.49 -4.11
CA HIS A 7 -5.39 3.28 -3.94
C HIS A 7 -5.84 1.98 -4.60
N GLY A 8 -6.70 1.24 -3.87
CA GLY A 8 -7.40 0.09 -4.39
C GLY A 8 -8.85 0.09 -3.93
N TRP A 9 -9.73 -0.59 -4.67
CA TRP A 9 -11.16 -0.64 -4.36
C TRP A 9 -11.64 -2.07 -4.37
N THR A 10 -12.47 -2.42 -3.40
CA THR A 10 -13.13 -3.72 -3.34
C THR A 10 -14.63 -3.57 -3.51
N THR A 11 -15.30 -4.69 -3.78
CA THR A 11 -16.75 -4.74 -3.57
C THR A 11 -17.03 -4.63 -2.07
N LEU A 12 -18.27 -4.32 -1.71
CA LEU A 12 -18.68 -4.32 -0.31
C LEU A 12 -18.44 -5.69 0.34
N GLU A 13 -18.66 -6.76 -0.41
CA GLU A 13 -18.53 -8.14 0.08
C GLU A 13 -17.08 -8.53 0.39
N ASN A 14 -16.14 -8.05 -0.42
CA ASN A 14 -14.73 -8.44 -0.29
C ASN A 14 -13.92 -7.55 0.67
N ALA A 15 -14.50 -6.45 1.14
CA ALA A 15 -13.74 -5.45 1.90
C ALA A 15 -13.08 -6.00 3.16
N ASP A 16 -13.81 -6.75 3.97
CA ASP A 16 -13.27 -7.28 5.22
C ASP A 16 -12.22 -8.37 4.97
N ALA A 17 -12.44 -9.21 3.97
CA ALA A 17 -11.47 -10.24 3.59
C ALA A 17 -10.17 -9.61 3.09
N TYR A 18 -10.28 -8.55 2.29
CA TYR A 18 -9.12 -7.82 1.78
C TYR A 18 -8.31 -7.19 2.93
N GLU A 19 -8.98 -6.52 3.85
CA GLU A 19 -8.34 -5.91 5.00
C GLU A 19 -7.60 -6.95 5.85
N ARG A 20 -8.24 -8.08 6.14
CA ARG A 20 -7.61 -9.18 6.90
C ARG A 20 -6.39 -9.74 6.18
N LEU A 21 -6.47 -9.90 4.86
CA LEU A 21 -5.33 -10.38 4.07
C LEU A 21 -4.14 -9.44 4.19
N LEU A 22 -4.37 -8.13 4.09
CA LEU A 22 -3.30 -7.15 4.21
C LEU A 22 -2.66 -7.20 5.60
N GLU A 23 -3.48 -7.20 6.65
CA GLU A 23 -2.99 -7.17 8.02
C GLU A 23 -2.23 -8.44 8.40
N SER A 24 -2.75 -9.61 8.01
CA SER A 24 -2.21 -10.89 8.45
C SER A 24 -1.07 -11.42 7.58
N GLU A 25 -1.05 -11.12 6.29
CA GLU A 25 -0.06 -11.70 5.37
C GLU A 25 0.79 -10.64 4.68
N VAL A 26 0.18 -9.65 4.03
CA VAL A 26 0.90 -8.72 3.18
C VAL A 26 1.82 -7.81 3.99
N PHE A 27 1.29 -7.17 5.02
CA PHE A 27 2.08 -6.24 5.85
C PHE A 27 3.15 -6.97 6.65
N THR A 28 2.82 -8.15 7.18
CA THR A 28 3.79 -9.00 7.88
C THR A 28 4.91 -9.42 6.93
N GLY A 29 4.56 -9.80 5.71
CA GLY A 29 5.54 -10.17 4.69
C GLY A 29 6.47 -9.03 4.33
N ILE A 30 5.95 -7.81 4.20
CA ILE A 30 6.77 -6.62 3.96
C ILE A 30 7.72 -6.36 5.12
N ALA A 31 7.21 -6.38 6.34
CA ALA A 31 8.04 -6.17 7.55
C ALA A 31 9.18 -7.20 7.63
N ASN A 32 8.88 -8.45 7.30
CA ASN A 32 9.86 -9.54 7.35
C ASN A 32 10.97 -9.42 6.28
N ARG A 33 10.77 -8.63 5.25
CA ARG A 33 11.81 -8.35 4.25
C ARG A 33 12.94 -7.49 4.80
N ARG A 34 12.70 -6.79 5.89
CA ARG A 34 13.69 -5.93 6.57
C ARG A 34 14.38 -4.96 5.61
N ILE A 35 13.60 -4.29 4.77
CA ILE A 35 14.12 -3.33 3.80
C ILE A 35 14.71 -2.13 4.54
N GLU A 36 15.98 -1.85 4.25
CA GLU A 36 16.64 -0.69 4.82
C GLU A 36 15.93 0.58 4.37
N GLY A 37 15.58 1.44 5.32
CA GLY A 37 14.87 2.69 5.03
C GLY A 37 13.35 2.59 5.02
N TYR A 38 12.78 1.39 5.12
CA TYR A 38 11.33 1.24 5.29
C TYR A 38 10.95 1.63 6.73
N ARG A 39 9.94 2.49 6.88
CA ARG A 39 9.54 3.06 8.18
C ARG A 39 8.11 2.75 8.57
N GLY A 40 7.41 1.95 7.81
CA GLY A 40 6.08 1.51 8.19
C GLY A 40 5.02 1.78 7.13
N ILE A 41 3.81 1.35 7.44
CA ILE A 41 2.67 1.42 6.53
C ILE A 41 1.40 1.71 7.32
N GLN A 42 0.53 2.52 6.74
CA GLN A 42 -0.81 2.75 7.26
C GLN A 42 -1.81 2.29 6.21
N LEU A 43 -2.90 1.70 6.66
CA LEU A 43 -4.05 1.33 5.83
C LEU A 43 -5.22 2.24 6.20
N LEU A 44 -5.77 2.93 5.21
CA LEU A 44 -6.95 3.76 5.39
C LEU A 44 -8.09 3.12 4.60
N ARG A 45 -9.29 3.22 5.14
CA ARG A 45 -10.48 2.62 4.54
C ARG A 45 -11.62 3.64 4.50
N ARG A 46 -12.31 3.72 3.38
CA ARG A 46 -13.46 4.61 3.21
C ARG A 46 -14.57 3.88 2.46
N ALA A 47 -15.75 3.81 3.08
CA ALA A 47 -16.91 3.22 2.44
C ALA A 47 -17.55 4.23 1.47
N HIS A 48 -17.88 3.73 0.28
CA HIS A 48 -18.72 4.41 -0.71
C HIS A 48 -20.01 3.59 -0.89
N ASP A 49 -20.93 4.06 -1.71
CA ASP A 49 -22.25 3.38 -1.86
C ASP A 49 -22.12 1.94 -2.35
N SER A 50 -21.25 1.69 -3.32
CA SER A 50 -21.13 0.37 -3.95
C SER A 50 -19.73 -0.24 -3.87
N GLU A 51 -18.76 0.48 -3.30
CA GLU A 51 -17.37 0.05 -3.19
C GLU A 51 -16.79 0.47 -1.85
N VAL A 52 -15.70 -0.18 -1.47
CA VAL A 52 -14.87 0.28 -0.36
C VAL A 52 -13.51 0.65 -0.91
N GLU A 53 -13.07 1.86 -0.63
CA GLU A 53 -11.77 2.37 -1.01
C GLU A 53 -10.76 2.07 0.08
N PHE A 54 -9.59 1.58 -0.35
CA PHE A 54 -8.46 1.38 0.54
C PHE A 54 -7.29 2.21 0.05
N VAL A 55 -6.63 2.89 0.97
CA VAL A 55 -5.42 3.67 0.68
C VAL A 55 -4.30 3.13 1.54
N THR A 56 -3.17 2.81 0.93
CA THR A 56 -1.95 2.51 1.69
C THR A 56 -1.02 3.69 1.61
N MET A 57 -0.45 4.04 2.77
CA MET A 57 0.59 5.05 2.87
C MET A 57 1.81 4.38 3.48
N MET A 58 2.85 4.22 2.68
CA MET A 58 4.11 3.61 3.10
C MET A 58 5.17 4.69 3.25
N TRP A 59 6.01 4.54 4.24
CA TRP A 59 7.02 5.54 4.62
C TRP A 59 8.42 4.98 4.40
N PHE A 60 9.24 5.73 3.65
CA PHE A 60 10.61 5.35 3.32
C PHE A 60 11.55 6.53 3.54
N THR A 61 12.79 6.25 3.90
CA THR A 61 13.78 7.30 4.08
C THR A 61 14.33 7.88 2.79
N SER A 62 14.20 7.12 1.67
CA SER A 62 14.78 7.52 0.38
C SER A 62 14.10 6.80 -0.79
N LEU A 63 14.33 7.28 -2.00
CA LEU A 63 13.92 6.58 -3.23
C LEU A 63 14.64 5.24 -3.40
N GLU A 64 15.88 5.13 -2.92
CA GLU A 64 16.58 3.84 -2.96
C GLU A 64 15.84 2.79 -2.15
N ALA A 65 15.31 3.17 -0.99
CA ALA A 65 14.49 2.26 -0.18
C ALA A 65 13.19 1.88 -0.89
N VAL A 66 12.57 2.83 -1.60
CA VAL A 66 11.39 2.54 -2.43
C VAL A 66 11.74 1.53 -3.52
N ARG A 67 12.87 1.70 -4.20
CA ARG A 67 13.32 0.75 -5.23
C ARG A 67 13.64 -0.62 -4.66
N ALA A 68 14.20 -0.67 -3.46
CA ALA A 68 14.44 -1.96 -2.79
C ALA A 68 13.13 -2.70 -2.52
N PHE A 69 12.05 -1.98 -2.28
CA PHE A 69 10.71 -2.56 -2.11
C PHE A 69 10.05 -2.92 -3.43
N ALA A 70 10.01 -1.99 -4.37
CA ALA A 70 9.16 -2.08 -5.57
C ALA A 70 9.91 -2.43 -6.85
N GLY A 71 11.24 -2.42 -6.85
CA GLY A 71 12.05 -2.64 -8.04
C GLY A 71 12.39 -1.35 -8.78
N ASP A 72 13.07 -1.48 -9.93
CA ASP A 72 13.55 -0.33 -10.70
C ASP A 72 12.40 0.52 -11.24
N ASP A 73 11.34 -0.12 -11.72
CA ASP A 73 10.10 0.58 -12.10
C ASP A 73 9.28 0.86 -10.84
N TYR A 74 9.82 1.68 -9.97
CA TYR A 74 9.36 1.80 -8.58
C TYR A 74 7.96 2.39 -8.42
N THR A 75 7.42 3.08 -9.41
CA THR A 75 6.04 3.59 -9.32
C THR A 75 5.01 2.51 -9.55
N ARG A 76 5.41 1.40 -10.17
CA ARG A 76 4.49 0.29 -10.45
C ARG A 76 3.91 -0.26 -9.15
N ALA A 77 2.60 -0.51 -9.14
CA ALA A 77 1.93 -1.10 -7.98
C ALA A 77 2.48 -2.49 -7.69
N VAL A 78 2.63 -2.79 -6.39
CA VAL A 78 3.05 -4.10 -5.90
C VAL A 78 1.83 -4.75 -5.27
N VAL A 79 1.13 -5.59 -6.03
CA VAL A 79 -0.15 -6.18 -5.60
C VAL A 79 -0.03 -7.70 -5.69
N PRO A 80 0.09 -8.40 -4.56
CA PRO A 80 0.17 -9.87 -4.58
C PRO A 80 -1.06 -10.51 -5.24
N PRO A 81 -0.92 -11.69 -5.84
CA PRO A 81 -2.04 -12.35 -6.53
C PRO A 81 -3.29 -12.53 -5.67
N LYS A 82 -3.14 -12.90 -4.39
CA LYS A 82 -4.28 -13.03 -3.48
C LYS A 82 -5.03 -11.71 -3.30
N ALA A 83 -4.29 -10.60 -3.19
CA ALA A 83 -4.88 -9.27 -3.08
C ALA A 83 -5.60 -8.89 -4.35
N GLN A 84 -5.00 -9.17 -5.52
CA GLN A 84 -5.63 -8.90 -6.81
C GLN A 84 -6.99 -9.61 -6.93
N SER A 85 -7.09 -10.83 -6.43
CA SER A 85 -8.34 -11.60 -6.52
C SER A 85 -9.50 -10.98 -5.73
N LEU A 86 -9.21 -10.16 -4.75
CA LEU A 86 -10.22 -9.51 -3.91
C LEU A 86 -10.51 -8.06 -4.33
N LEU A 87 -9.64 -7.46 -5.13
CA LEU A 87 -9.81 -6.10 -5.60
C LEU A 87 -10.71 -6.04 -6.84
N ALA A 88 -11.62 -5.08 -6.87
CA ALA A 88 -12.43 -4.78 -8.05
C ALA A 88 -11.62 -3.99 -9.08
N ARG A 89 -10.81 -3.06 -8.59
CA ARG A 89 -9.90 -2.25 -9.41
C ARG A 89 -8.83 -1.62 -8.50
N TYR A 90 -7.75 -1.17 -9.08
CA TYR A 90 -6.69 -0.51 -8.30
C TYR A 90 -5.81 0.33 -9.22
N ASP A 91 -5.09 1.29 -8.64
CA ASP A 91 -4.14 2.11 -9.38
C ASP A 91 -2.96 1.26 -9.83
N GLN A 92 -2.61 1.37 -11.12
CA GLN A 92 -1.46 0.65 -11.68
C GLN A 92 -0.13 1.24 -11.20
N ARG A 93 -0.16 2.50 -10.79
CA ARG A 93 1.01 3.25 -10.33
C ARG A 93 0.75 3.86 -8.97
N SER A 94 1.77 3.85 -8.12
CA SER A 94 1.75 4.56 -6.85
C SER A 94 2.32 5.96 -7.03
N ALA A 95 1.87 6.90 -6.21
CA ALA A 95 2.40 8.26 -6.18
C ALA A 95 3.38 8.40 -5.00
N HIS A 96 4.44 9.17 -5.19
CA HIS A 96 5.45 9.40 -4.17
C HIS A 96 5.52 10.88 -3.84
N TYR A 97 5.52 11.18 -2.56
CA TYR A 97 5.52 12.54 -2.04
C TYR A 97 6.67 12.74 -1.07
N ASP A 98 7.34 13.87 -1.16
CA ASP A 98 8.29 14.27 -0.12
C ASP A 98 7.51 14.74 1.10
N VAL A 99 7.81 14.17 2.26
CA VAL A 99 7.22 14.65 3.50
C VAL A 99 7.92 15.95 3.87
N ARG A 100 7.20 17.05 3.83
CA ARG A 100 7.75 18.38 4.08
C ARG A 100 7.57 18.82 5.52
N GLU A 101 6.58 18.27 6.18
CA GLU A 101 6.29 18.58 7.58
C GLU A 101 5.46 17.46 8.19
N ASP A 102 5.72 17.13 9.45
CA ASP A 102 5.00 16.09 10.19
C ASP A 102 4.86 16.54 11.64
N GLN A 103 3.65 16.93 12.01
CA GLN A 103 3.35 17.48 13.34
C GLN A 103 2.44 16.57 14.17
N ARG A 104 2.36 15.33 13.87
CA ARG A 104 1.51 14.38 14.62
C ARG A 104 1.99 14.19 16.05
#